data_eaa487f4bb406990b8a34fb77235c241
#
_entry.id   eaa487f4bb406990b8a34fb77235c241
#
_cell.length_a   1.000
_cell.length_b   1.000
_cell.length_c   1.000
_cell.angle_alpha   90.00
_cell.angle_beta   90.00
_cell.angle_gamma   90.00
#
_symmetry.space_group_name_H-M   'P 1'
#
loop_
_entity.id
_entity.type
_entity.pdbx_description
1 polymer ?
#
loop_
_entity_poly.entity_id
_entity_poly.type
_entity_poly.pdbx_seq_one_letter_code
_entity_poly.pdbx_strand_id
1 'polypeptide(L)'
;MLFWPGWRQLGFAFFVGSAEGVLFGSVYGGANWIANQHSWRITAHTPLDLAIPFVPAATAVYLSLNPMLWMMAFVLRTRREIVAFVGTLAAATLVAGVFFLVLPAAHAYRTPSAADLGEWQGWYQVMRMVALEHNYLPSLHVAFVTICVRVLMRYRGWRERAIVLVWGGAIVVSTLVTHQHYLLDVITGFMLGWIAVAVGYDRWRQPSIAGEEQRHLPSRSSDRATLA
;
A
#
# COMPACT_ATOMS: atom_id res chain seq x y z
N MET A 1 15.77 -8.29 -11.18
CA MET A 1 15.05 -9.29 -11.99
C MET A 1 13.90 -9.89 -11.18
N LEU A 2 12.75 -10.18 -11.82
CA LEU A 2 11.73 -11.04 -11.23
C LEU A 2 12.32 -12.44 -11.11
N PHE A 3 12.02 -13.18 -10.04
CA PHE A 3 12.45 -14.54 -9.86
C PHE A 3 11.24 -15.44 -9.62
N TRP A 4 11.38 -16.72 -9.92
CA TRP A 4 10.34 -17.70 -9.61
C TRP A 4 10.51 -18.19 -8.17
N PRO A 5 9.57 -17.84 -7.25
CA PRO A 5 9.73 -18.17 -5.83
C PRO A 5 9.33 -19.61 -5.47
N GLY A 6 8.81 -20.38 -6.44
CA GLY A 6 8.21 -21.69 -6.19
C GLY A 6 6.82 -21.63 -5.56
N TRP A 7 6.04 -22.69 -5.73
CA TRP A 7 4.63 -22.76 -5.31
C TRP A 7 4.41 -22.55 -3.81
N ARG A 8 5.33 -23.08 -2.97
CA ARG A 8 5.21 -22.94 -1.50
C ARG A 8 5.36 -21.49 -1.03
N GLN A 9 6.22 -20.72 -1.66
CA GLN A 9 6.41 -19.30 -1.33
C GLN A 9 5.29 -18.44 -1.91
N LEU A 10 4.83 -18.74 -3.13
CA LEU A 10 3.66 -18.06 -3.72
C LEU A 10 2.41 -18.31 -2.88
N GLY A 11 2.14 -19.56 -2.47
CA GLY A 11 1.01 -19.88 -1.59
C GLY A 11 1.10 -19.13 -0.25
N PHE A 12 2.31 -19.02 0.32
CA PHE A 12 2.52 -18.23 1.54
C PHE A 12 2.27 -16.73 1.30
N ALA A 13 2.81 -16.17 0.22
CA ALA A 13 2.59 -14.76 -0.13
C ALA A 13 1.10 -14.46 -0.38
N PHE A 14 0.41 -15.38 -1.07
CA PHE A 14 -1.04 -15.29 -1.29
C PHE A 14 -1.81 -15.31 0.03
N PHE A 15 -1.50 -16.24 0.93
CA PHE A 15 -2.17 -16.37 2.22
C PHE A 15 -2.05 -15.11 3.08
N VAL A 16 -0.80 -14.62 3.28
CA VAL A 16 -0.60 -13.41 4.10
C VAL A 16 -1.11 -12.14 3.39
N GLY A 17 -1.03 -12.07 2.07
CA GLY A 17 -1.61 -10.97 1.29
C GLY A 17 -3.13 -10.95 1.36
N SER A 18 -3.79 -12.13 1.34
CA SER A 18 -5.25 -12.23 1.53
C SER A 18 -5.66 -11.82 2.94
N ALA A 19 -4.88 -12.18 3.97
CA ALA A 19 -5.15 -11.74 5.34
C ALA A 19 -5.07 -10.20 5.47
N GLU A 20 -4.10 -9.57 4.80
CA GLU A 20 -4.01 -8.11 4.72
C GLU A 20 -5.20 -7.52 3.95
N GLY A 21 -5.60 -8.12 2.83
CA GLY A 21 -6.77 -7.70 2.07
C GLY A 21 -8.07 -7.74 2.91
N VAL A 22 -8.24 -8.75 3.76
CA VAL A 22 -9.36 -8.82 4.72
C VAL A 22 -9.25 -7.70 5.77
N LEU A 23 -8.05 -7.47 6.32
CA LEU A 23 -7.81 -6.37 7.26
C LEU A 23 -8.11 -5.02 6.60
N PHE A 24 -7.58 -4.78 5.39
CA PHE A 24 -7.85 -3.57 4.61
C PHE A 24 -9.35 -3.36 4.41
N GLY A 25 -10.07 -4.38 3.91
CA GLY A 25 -11.50 -4.29 3.67
C GLY A 25 -12.30 -4.02 4.95
N SER A 26 -11.90 -4.65 6.07
CA SER A 26 -12.55 -4.45 7.38
C SER A 26 -12.32 -3.05 7.93
N VAL A 27 -11.08 -2.55 7.90
CA VAL A 27 -10.73 -1.21 8.39
C VAL A 27 -11.31 -0.14 7.49
N TYR A 28 -11.09 -0.26 6.19
CA TYR A 28 -11.50 0.73 5.19
C TYR A 28 -13.03 0.80 5.06
N GLY A 29 -13.69 -0.37 4.95
CA GLY A 29 -15.14 -0.46 4.89
C GLY A 29 -15.81 -0.09 6.21
N GLY A 30 -15.25 -0.56 7.34
CA GLY A 30 -15.74 -0.25 8.67
C GLY A 30 -15.66 1.25 9.00
N ALA A 31 -14.54 1.90 8.68
CA ALA A 31 -14.40 3.35 8.89
C ALA A 31 -15.42 4.14 8.05
N ASN A 32 -15.61 3.77 6.78
CA ASN A 32 -16.61 4.40 5.92
C ASN A 32 -18.04 4.16 6.42
N TRP A 33 -18.34 2.95 6.90
CA TRP A 33 -19.64 2.63 7.47
C TRP A 33 -19.93 3.47 8.72
N ILE A 34 -18.96 3.60 9.65
CA ILE A 34 -19.07 4.44 10.84
C ILE A 34 -19.24 5.91 10.44
N ALA A 35 -18.44 6.40 9.49
CA ALA A 35 -18.55 7.75 8.98
C ALA A 35 -19.96 8.06 8.47
N ASN A 36 -20.63 7.13 7.80
CA ASN A 36 -22.00 7.30 7.32
C ASN A 36 -23.06 7.42 8.41
N GLN A 37 -22.75 7.10 9.67
CA GLN A 37 -23.71 7.21 10.79
C GLN A 37 -23.85 8.63 11.33
N HIS A 38 -22.98 9.56 10.93
CA HIS A 38 -23.03 10.95 11.39
C HIS A 38 -22.78 11.93 10.23
N SER A 39 -23.12 13.20 10.42
CA SER A 39 -23.03 14.23 9.37
C SER A 39 -21.72 15.02 9.40
N TRP A 40 -20.88 14.85 10.45
CA TRP A 40 -19.65 15.61 10.56
C TRP A 40 -18.65 15.21 9.47
N ARG A 41 -18.10 16.20 8.75
CA ARG A 41 -17.14 16.05 7.67
C ARG A 41 -16.14 17.18 7.69
N ILE A 42 -14.89 16.86 7.37
CA ILE A 42 -13.88 17.89 7.10
C ILE A 42 -13.86 18.23 5.61
N THR A 43 -13.43 19.44 5.30
CA THR A 43 -13.11 19.88 3.94
C THR A 43 -11.63 19.61 3.68
N ALA A 44 -11.32 18.59 2.87
CA ALA A 44 -9.95 18.21 2.56
C ALA A 44 -9.45 18.79 1.22
N HIS A 45 -10.35 19.36 0.42
CA HIS A 45 -10.04 19.90 -0.91
C HIS A 45 -9.73 21.40 -0.86
N THR A 46 -9.00 21.85 -1.86
CA THR A 46 -8.70 23.26 -2.14
C THR A 46 -9.28 23.66 -3.51
N PRO A 47 -9.34 24.97 -3.86
CA PRO A 47 -9.70 25.39 -5.21
C PRO A 47 -8.78 24.81 -6.32
N LEU A 48 -7.51 24.52 -5.99
CA LEU A 48 -6.57 23.88 -6.93
C LEU A 48 -7.00 22.45 -7.27
N ASP A 49 -7.50 21.70 -6.30
CA ASP A 49 -8.00 20.34 -6.53
C ASP A 49 -9.16 20.35 -7.52
N LEU A 50 -10.09 21.28 -7.33
CA LEU A 50 -11.28 21.39 -8.19
C LEU A 50 -10.95 21.88 -9.61
N ALA A 51 -9.79 22.46 -9.85
CA ALA A 51 -9.29 22.86 -11.16
C ALA A 51 -8.58 21.71 -11.91
N ILE A 52 -8.30 20.58 -11.26
CA ILE A 52 -7.67 19.42 -11.89
C ILE A 52 -8.66 18.81 -12.91
N PRO A 53 -8.25 18.60 -14.18
CA PRO A 53 -9.13 18.02 -15.18
C PRO A 53 -9.44 16.55 -14.88
N PHE A 54 -10.68 16.13 -15.12
CA PHE A 54 -11.07 14.73 -15.03
C PHE A 54 -10.61 13.96 -16.28
N VAL A 55 -9.84 12.88 -16.08
CA VAL A 55 -9.30 12.03 -17.15
C VAL A 55 -9.73 10.58 -16.92
N PRO A 56 -10.84 10.11 -17.51
CA PRO A 56 -11.36 8.77 -17.25
C PRO A 56 -10.39 7.64 -17.66
N ALA A 57 -9.58 7.83 -18.70
CA ALA A 57 -8.55 6.87 -19.13
C ALA A 57 -7.51 6.58 -18.03
N ALA A 58 -7.25 7.52 -17.14
CA ALA A 58 -6.32 7.33 -16.02
C ALA A 58 -6.80 6.29 -15.01
N THR A 59 -8.06 5.85 -15.06
CA THR A 59 -8.59 4.77 -14.24
C THR A 59 -7.82 3.46 -14.42
N ALA A 60 -7.39 3.14 -15.64
CA ALA A 60 -6.56 1.96 -15.90
C ALA A 60 -5.20 2.06 -15.20
N VAL A 61 -4.59 3.26 -15.19
CA VAL A 61 -3.34 3.54 -14.48
C VAL A 61 -3.55 3.46 -12.96
N TYR A 62 -4.64 4.02 -12.45
CA TYR A 62 -5.04 3.92 -11.04
C TYR A 62 -5.11 2.47 -10.59
N LEU A 63 -5.83 1.62 -11.31
CA LEU A 63 -5.99 0.21 -11.00
C LEU A 63 -4.69 -0.60 -11.13
N SER A 64 -3.67 -0.07 -11.79
CA SER A 64 -2.37 -0.74 -11.94
C SER A 64 -1.55 -0.85 -10.65
N LEU A 65 -1.99 -0.25 -9.54
CA LEU A 65 -1.47 -0.57 -8.21
C LEU A 65 -1.65 -2.07 -7.87
N ASN A 66 -2.78 -2.68 -8.28
CA ASN A 66 -3.02 -4.12 -8.00
C ASN A 66 -1.94 -5.02 -8.61
N PRO A 67 -1.63 -4.97 -9.93
CA PRO A 67 -0.51 -5.73 -10.47
C PRO A 67 0.85 -5.34 -9.86
N MET A 68 1.06 -4.08 -9.42
CA MET A 68 2.27 -3.69 -8.68
C MET A 68 2.37 -4.45 -7.35
N LEU A 69 1.30 -4.56 -6.58
CA LEU A 69 1.24 -5.34 -5.34
C LEU A 69 1.50 -6.84 -5.61
N TRP A 70 0.84 -7.44 -6.61
CA TRP A 70 1.06 -8.84 -6.98
C TRP A 70 2.51 -9.12 -7.42
N MET A 71 3.13 -8.17 -8.12
CA MET A 71 4.53 -8.30 -8.54
C MET A 71 5.48 -8.45 -7.34
N MET A 72 5.13 -7.95 -6.15
CA MET A 72 5.96 -8.07 -4.96
C MET A 72 6.24 -9.53 -4.58
N ALA A 73 5.31 -10.46 -4.83
CA ALA A 73 5.53 -11.88 -4.61
C ALA A 73 6.69 -12.48 -5.43
N PHE A 74 7.02 -11.84 -6.58
CA PHE A 74 8.11 -12.23 -7.48
C PHE A 74 9.39 -11.41 -7.28
N VAL A 75 9.41 -10.53 -6.30
CA VAL A 75 10.56 -9.67 -5.96
C VAL A 75 11.11 -10.01 -4.59
N LEU A 76 10.23 -10.22 -3.61
CA LEU A 76 10.60 -10.56 -2.23
C LEU A 76 11.09 -12.01 -2.16
N ARG A 77 12.32 -12.21 -1.71
CA ARG A 77 13.02 -13.50 -1.82
C ARG A 77 12.80 -14.42 -0.63
N THR A 78 12.47 -13.86 0.52
CA THR A 78 12.32 -14.62 1.77
C THR A 78 10.93 -14.42 2.36
N ARG A 79 10.45 -15.41 3.12
CA ARG A 79 9.19 -15.28 3.88
C ARG A 79 9.22 -14.09 4.83
N ARG A 80 10.38 -13.80 5.39
CA ARG A 80 10.56 -12.66 6.30
C ARG A 80 10.34 -11.32 5.59
N GLU A 81 10.87 -11.17 4.37
CA GLU A 81 10.61 -9.98 3.54
C GLU A 81 9.14 -9.85 3.18
N ILE A 82 8.46 -10.96 2.86
CA ILE A 82 7.02 -10.98 2.58
C ILE A 82 6.24 -10.52 3.82
N VAL A 83 6.52 -11.09 5.00
CA VAL A 83 5.86 -10.70 6.25
C VAL A 83 6.15 -9.23 6.60
N ALA A 84 7.40 -8.78 6.45
CA ALA A 84 7.76 -7.39 6.68
C ALA A 84 7.02 -6.44 5.73
N PHE A 85 6.89 -6.80 4.45
CA PHE A 85 6.16 -6.01 3.46
C PHE A 85 4.66 -5.94 3.79
N VAL A 86 4.03 -7.09 3.96
CA VAL A 86 2.59 -7.18 4.28
C VAL A 86 2.27 -6.52 5.62
N GLY A 87 3.11 -6.73 6.64
CA GLY A 87 2.98 -6.06 7.93
C GLY A 87 3.10 -4.54 7.83
N THR A 88 3.92 -4.04 6.89
CA THR A 88 4.04 -2.60 6.62
C THR A 88 2.77 -2.03 5.98
N LEU A 89 2.16 -2.78 5.04
CA LEU A 89 0.86 -2.41 4.47
C LEU A 89 -0.22 -2.40 5.55
N ALA A 90 -0.28 -3.44 6.36
CA ALA A 90 -1.24 -3.56 7.47
C ALA A 90 -1.09 -2.42 8.49
N ALA A 91 0.13 -2.06 8.86
CA ALA A 91 0.39 -0.93 9.75
C ALA A 91 -0.08 0.40 9.13
N ALA A 92 0.18 0.63 7.84
CA ALA A 92 -0.32 1.80 7.13
C ALA A 92 -1.86 1.83 7.08
N THR A 93 -2.49 0.68 6.83
CA THR A 93 -3.96 0.52 6.86
C THR A 93 -4.55 0.88 8.21
N LEU A 94 -3.96 0.37 9.31
CA LEU A 94 -4.45 0.66 10.66
C LEU A 94 -4.30 2.14 11.03
N VAL A 95 -3.14 2.74 10.71
CA VAL A 95 -2.91 4.17 10.94
C VAL A 95 -3.91 5.01 10.14
N ALA A 96 -4.08 4.74 8.86
CA ALA A 96 -5.04 5.45 8.02
C ALA A 96 -6.49 5.25 8.53
N GLY A 97 -6.83 4.03 8.99
CA GLY A 97 -8.15 3.74 9.57
C GLY A 97 -8.49 4.64 10.75
N VAL A 98 -7.53 4.94 11.64
CA VAL A 98 -7.72 5.90 12.73
C VAL A 98 -8.05 7.28 12.17
N PHE A 99 -7.32 7.74 11.15
CA PHE A 99 -7.58 9.04 10.52
C PHE A 99 -8.94 9.09 9.82
N PHE A 100 -9.37 8.02 9.15
CA PHE A 100 -10.69 7.94 8.50
C PHE A 100 -11.83 8.05 9.50
N LEU A 101 -11.66 7.50 10.71
CA LEU A 101 -12.64 7.61 11.79
C LEU A 101 -12.69 9.02 12.40
N VAL A 102 -11.51 9.66 12.56
CA VAL A 102 -11.39 10.96 13.22
C VAL A 102 -11.59 12.12 12.23
N LEU A 103 -11.25 11.94 10.96
CA LEU A 103 -11.25 12.98 9.92
C LEU A 103 -12.00 12.51 8.64
N PRO A 104 -13.28 12.08 8.74
CA PRO A 104 -14.03 11.70 7.54
C PRO A 104 -14.23 12.93 6.65
N ALA A 105 -13.82 12.83 5.38
CA ALA A 105 -13.82 13.96 4.47
C ALA A 105 -15.09 14.02 3.60
N ALA A 106 -15.47 15.26 3.23
CA ALA A 106 -16.54 15.49 2.28
C ALA A 106 -16.05 15.27 0.85
N HIS A 107 -16.86 14.59 0.03
CA HIS A 107 -16.63 14.50 -1.41
C HIS A 107 -17.10 15.80 -2.09
N ALA A 108 -16.20 16.44 -2.85
CA ALA A 108 -16.49 17.72 -3.52
C ALA A 108 -16.54 17.65 -5.03
N TYR A 109 -16.02 16.59 -5.64
CA TYR A 109 -16.05 16.43 -7.07
C TYR A 109 -17.45 16.05 -7.58
N ARG A 110 -17.81 16.55 -8.76
CA ARG A 110 -19.02 16.13 -9.46
C ARG A 110 -18.92 14.66 -9.86
N THR A 111 -19.97 13.89 -9.61
CA THR A 111 -20.05 12.53 -10.14
C THR A 111 -20.08 12.57 -11.68
N PRO A 112 -19.15 11.90 -12.38
CA PRO A 112 -19.11 11.92 -13.83
C PRO A 112 -20.33 11.18 -14.41
N SER A 113 -20.86 11.73 -15.51
CA SER A 113 -21.93 11.11 -16.28
C SER A 113 -21.38 9.98 -17.18
N ALA A 114 -22.27 9.16 -17.73
CA ALA A 114 -21.88 8.14 -18.71
C ALA A 114 -21.18 8.75 -19.93
N ALA A 115 -21.58 9.95 -20.34
CA ALA A 115 -20.95 10.68 -21.44
C ALA A 115 -19.53 11.15 -21.11
N ASP A 116 -19.27 11.56 -19.84
CA ASP A 116 -17.92 11.91 -19.38
C ASP A 116 -16.99 10.69 -19.36
N LEU A 117 -17.53 9.51 -19.10
CA LEU A 117 -16.76 8.26 -18.94
C LEU A 117 -16.48 7.56 -20.28
N GLY A 118 -17.39 7.63 -21.26
CA GLY A 118 -17.26 6.98 -22.56
C GLY A 118 -16.91 5.50 -22.45
N GLU A 119 -15.91 5.06 -23.20
CA GLU A 119 -15.41 3.66 -23.19
C GLU A 119 -14.77 3.22 -21.84
N TRP A 120 -14.42 4.17 -20.98
CA TRP A 120 -13.80 3.91 -19.67
C TRP A 120 -14.82 3.61 -18.56
N GLN A 121 -16.12 3.61 -18.86
CA GLN A 121 -17.19 3.42 -17.87
C GLN A 121 -17.01 2.12 -17.07
N GLY A 122 -16.69 1.00 -17.72
CA GLY A 122 -16.49 -0.28 -17.03
C GLY A 122 -15.31 -0.25 -16.05
N TRP A 123 -14.18 0.33 -16.46
CA TRP A 123 -13.01 0.50 -15.60
C TRP A 123 -13.30 1.42 -14.40
N TYR A 124 -14.02 2.51 -14.65
CA TYR A 124 -14.43 3.43 -13.60
C TYR A 124 -15.35 2.77 -12.57
N GLN A 125 -16.29 1.93 -13.01
CA GLN A 125 -17.16 1.17 -12.10
C GLN A 125 -16.36 0.22 -11.23
N VAL A 126 -15.39 -0.51 -11.79
CA VAL A 126 -14.48 -1.39 -11.01
C VAL A 126 -13.71 -0.58 -9.96
N MET A 127 -13.20 0.58 -10.32
CA MET A 127 -12.51 1.47 -9.37
C MET A 127 -13.46 1.90 -8.24
N ARG A 128 -14.70 2.29 -8.56
CA ARG A 128 -15.70 2.74 -7.57
C ARG A 128 -16.16 1.64 -6.60
N MET A 129 -16.01 0.36 -6.96
CA MET A 129 -16.29 -0.74 -6.03
C MET A 129 -15.35 -0.76 -4.82
N VAL A 130 -14.14 -0.22 -4.97
CA VAL A 130 -13.11 -0.21 -3.91
C VAL A 130 -12.84 1.19 -3.35
N ALA A 131 -13.21 2.25 -4.07
CA ALA A 131 -13.04 3.64 -3.64
C ALA A 131 -14.27 4.13 -2.89
N LEU A 132 -14.20 4.24 -1.55
CA LEU A 132 -15.28 4.65 -0.68
C LEU A 132 -15.30 6.17 -0.45
N GLU A 133 -16.46 6.72 -0.04
CA GLU A 133 -16.75 8.15 -0.13
C GLU A 133 -16.13 9.03 0.96
N HIS A 134 -15.66 8.49 2.09
CA HIS A 134 -15.21 9.29 3.23
C HIS A 134 -13.77 9.07 3.63
N ASN A 135 -13.10 8.08 3.04
CA ASN A 135 -11.76 7.64 3.40
C ASN A 135 -10.69 8.31 2.52
N TYR A 136 -10.57 9.64 2.61
CA TYR A 136 -9.63 10.40 1.78
C TYR A 136 -8.26 10.56 2.41
N LEU A 137 -8.19 10.99 3.67
CA LEU A 137 -6.98 11.47 4.35
C LEU A 137 -6.52 10.50 5.44
N PRO A 138 -5.29 9.94 5.35
CA PRO A 138 -4.34 9.95 4.24
C PRO A 138 -4.73 8.98 3.11
N SER A 139 -4.29 9.24 1.86
CA SER A 139 -4.52 8.30 0.76
C SER A 139 -3.78 6.97 0.97
N LEU A 140 -4.51 5.88 1.24
CA LEU A 140 -3.94 4.54 1.29
C LEU A 140 -3.43 4.07 -0.08
N HIS A 141 -4.07 4.49 -1.17
CA HIS A 141 -3.60 4.19 -2.52
C HIS A 141 -2.17 4.73 -2.74
N VAL A 142 -1.94 6.00 -2.41
CA VAL A 142 -0.62 6.62 -2.52
C VAL A 142 0.37 6.04 -1.51
N ALA A 143 -0.06 5.71 -0.29
CA ALA A 143 0.78 5.06 0.71
C ALA A 143 1.29 3.70 0.20
N PHE A 144 0.42 2.86 -0.36
CA PHE A 144 0.77 1.55 -0.90
C PHE A 144 1.69 1.65 -2.12
N VAL A 145 1.42 2.58 -3.06
CA VAL A 145 2.35 2.89 -4.16
C VAL A 145 3.73 3.25 -3.63
N THR A 146 3.79 4.15 -2.64
CA THR A 146 5.05 4.60 -2.03
C THR A 146 5.80 3.45 -1.39
N ILE A 147 5.11 2.56 -0.65
CA ILE A 147 5.70 1.36 -0.05
C ILE A 147 6.25 0.44 -1.13
N CYS A 148 5.46 0.12 -2.16
CA CYS A 148 5.88 -0.73 -3.27
C CYS A 148 7.12 -0.16 -3.98
N VAL A 149 7.08 1.10 -4.39
CA VAL A 149 8.19 1.78 -5.10
C VAL A 149 9.46 1.75 -4.26
N ARG A 150 9.40 2.16 -3.00
CA ARG A 150 10.57 2.15 -2.11
C ARG A 150 11.17 0.77 -1.90
N VAL A 151 10.33 -0.25 -1.77
CA VAL A 151 10.80 -1.62 -1.63
C VAL A 151 11.39 -2.13 -2.95
N LEU A 152 10.71 -1.93 -4.08
CA LEU A 152 11.17 -2.33 -5.41
C LEU A 152 12.53 -1.72 -5.75
N MET A 153 12.75 -0.45 -5.42
CA MET A 153 14.01 0.25 -5.68
C MET A 153 15.23 -0.41 -5.01
N ARG A 154 15.05 -1.21 -3.95
CA ARG A 154 16.16 -1.95 -3.29
C ARG A 154 16.67 -3.12 -4.10
N TYR A 155 15.82 -3.70 -4.94
CA TYR A 155 16.12 -4.91 -5.71
C TYR A 155 16.44 -4.65 -7.17
N ARG A 156 16.59 -3.38 -7.59
CA ARG A 156 16.65 -2.98 -9.00
C ARG A 156 17.89 -2.16 -9.32
N GLY A 157 18.36 -2.33 -10.56
CA GLY A 157 19.32 -1.44 -11.17
C GLY A 157 18.73 -0.06 -11.48
N TRP A 158 19.57 0.88 -11.94
CA TRP A 158 19.13 2.28 -12.14
C TRP A 158 18.01 2.42 -13.19
N ARG A 159 18.04 1.62 -14.26
CA ARG A 159 17.00 1.63 -15.32
C ARG A 159 15.65 1.19 -14.78
N GLU A 160 15.65 0.06 -14.09
CA GLU A 160 14.41 -0.45 -13.49
C GLU A 160 13.88 0.49 -12.39
N ARG A 161 14.76 1.15 -11.63
CA ARG A 161 14.36 2.19 -10.68
C ARG A 161 13.66 3.35 -11.36
N ALA A 162 14.16 3.81 -12.50
CA ALA A 162 13.51 4.86 -13.29
C ALA A 162 12.12 4.43 -13.75
N ILE A 163 11.96 3.22 -14.28
CA ILE A 163 10.67 2.67 -14.69
C ILE A 163 9.68 2.61 -13.51
N VAL A 164 10.13 2.09 -12.36
CA VAL A 164 9.29 1.97 -11.16
C VAL A 164 8.87 3.36 -10.64
N LEU A 165 9.78 4.34 -10.67
CA LEU A 165 9.46 5.72 -10.27
C LEU A 165 8.44 6.37 -11.21
N VAL A 166 8.60 6.21 -12.53
CA VAL A 166 7.65 6.72 -13.52
C VAL A 166 6.29 6.05 -13.36
N TRP A 167 6.25 4.72 -13.20
CA TRP A 167 5.01 3.99 -13.00
C TRP A 167 4.32 4.40 -11.70
N GLY A 168 5.06 4.44 -10.58
CA GLY A 168 4.52 4.90 -9.30
C GLY A 168 4.03 6.34 -9.35
N GLY A 169 4.78 7.24 -9.99
CA GLY A 169 4.38 8.63 -10.22
C GLY A 169 3.11 8.74 -11.05
N ALA A 170 2.99 7.93 -12.12
CA ALA A 170 1.78 7.88 -12.94
C ALA A 170 0.56 7.41 -12.13
N ILE A 171 0.72 6.39 -11.26
CA ILE A 171 -0.35 5.95 -10.35
C ILE A 171 -0.74 7.08 -9.40
N VAL A 172 0.22 7.79 -8.80
CA VAL A 172 -0.07 8.91 -7.90
C VAL A 172 -0.84 10.03 -8.64
N VAL A 173 -0.40 10.42 -9.84
CA VAL A 173 -1.10 11.42 -10.66
C VAL A 173 -2.50 10.95 -11.03
N SER A 174 -2.67 9.65 -11.32
CA SER A 174 -3.98 9.10 -11.68
C SER A 174 -5.01 9.25 -10.56
N THR A 175 -4.60 9.23 -9.28
CA THR A 175 -5.52 9.43 -8.16
C THR A 175 -6.15 10.83 -8.17
N LEU A 176 -5.41 11.83 -8.62
CA LEU A 176 -5.87 13.22 -8.75
C LEU A 176 -6.78 13.40 -9.97
N VAL A 177 -6.33 12.97 -11.14
CA VAL A 177 -7.07 13.18 -12.39
C VAL A 177 -8.28 12.26 -12.57
N THR A 178 -8.42 11.21 -11.76
CA THR A 178 -9.65 10.40 -11.63
C THR A 178 -10.59 10.93 -10.55
N HIS A 179 -10.22 12.04 -9.90
CA HIS A 179 -10.98 12.67 -8.82
C HIS A 179 -11.25 11.74 -7.63
N GLN A 180 -10.29 10.83 -7.33
CA GLN A 180 -10.39 9.93 -6.19
C GLN A 180 -9.73 10.52 -4.93
N HIS A 181 -8.76 11.40 -5.10
CA HIS A 181 -8.04 12.04 -3.99
C HIS A 181 -7.77 13.52 -4.26
N TYR A 182 -7.50 14.26 -3.19
CA TYR A 182 -7.06 15.65 -3.18
C TYR A 182 -5.55 15.73 -2.97
N LEU A 183 -4.93 16.86 -3.24
CA LEU A 183 -3.49 17.08 -3.05
C LEU A 183 -3.03 16.79 -1.61
N LEU A 184 -3.85 17.18 -0.63
CA LEU A 184 -3.53 16.92 0.78
C LEU A 184 -3.50 15.43 1.10
N ASP A 185 -4.42 14.65 0.53
CA ASP A 185 -4.47 13.19 0.72
C ASP A 185 -3.24 12.51 0.10
N VAL A 186 -2.82 13.01 -1.07
CA VAL A 186 -1.62 12.51 -1.78
C VAL A 186 -0.36 12.79 -0.95
N ILE A 187 -0.19 14.01 -0.44
CA ILE A 187 0.96 14.40 0.38
C ILE A 187 1.02 13.54 1.64
N THR A 188 -0.09 13.44 2.36
CA THR A 188 -0.15 12.67 3.62
C THR A 188 -0.04 11.17 3.39
N GLY A 189 -0.58 10.64 2.28
CA GLY A 189 -0.41 9.25 1.87
C GLY A 189 1.04 8.92 1.53
N PHE A 190 1.74 9.81 0.81
CA PHE A 190 3.17 9.69 0.55
C PHE A 190 3.98 9.67 1.85
N MET A 191 3.71 10.59 2.78
CA MET A 191 4.39 10.64 4.08
C MET A 191 4.14 9.35 4.88
N LEU A 192 2.89 8.87 4.93
CA LEU A 192 2.54 7.62 5.60
C LEU A 192 3.33 6.44 5.02
N GLY A 193 3.32 6.27 3.70
CA GLY A 193 4.06 5.19 3.03
C GLY A 193 5.57 5.30 3.25
N TRP A 194 6.11 6.53 3.25
CA TRP A 194 7.52 6.76 3.49
C TRP A 194 7.95 6.37 4.91
N ILE A 195 7.19 6.81 5.91
CA ILE A 195 7.44 6.48 7.33
C ILE A 195 7.25 4.98 7.56
N ALA A 196 6.16 4.40 7.05
CA ALA A 196 5.85 2.98 7.22
C ALA A 196 6.99 2.08 6.73
N VAL A 197 7.65 2.39 5.60
CA VAL A 197 8.82 1.63 5.14
C VAL A 197 9.99 1.79 6.10
N ALA A 198 10.26 2.99 6.60
CA ALA A 198 11.40 3.24 7.48
C ALA A 198 11.26 2.55 8.84
N VAL A 199 10.06 2.59 9.44
CA VAL A 199 9.82 2.01 10.77
C VAL A 199 9.33 0.56 10.75
N GLY A 200 8.72 0.12 9.64
CA GLY A 200 8.20 -1.23 9.43
C GLY A 200 9.18 -2.08 8.61
N TYR A 201 9.07 -2.01 7.30
CA TYR A 201 9.80 -2.90 6.39
C TYR A 201 11.31 -2.96 6.67
N ASP A 202 11.96 -1.82 6.85
CA ASP A 202 13.41 -1.76 7.05
C ASP A 202 13.86 -2.40 8.34
N ARG A 203 13.08 -2.29 9.40
CA ARG A 203 13.38 -2.91 10.70
C ARG A 203 13.00 -4.39 10.72
N TRP A 204 11.83 -4.74 10.22
CA TRP A 204 11.30 -6.11 10.32
C TRP A 204 11.98 -7.09 9.37
N ARG A 205 12.53 -6.65 8.26
CA ARG A 205 13.31 -7.49 7.34
C ARG A 205 14.70 -7.87 7.86
N GLN A 206 15.27 -7.14 8.83
CA GLN A 206 16.58 -7.44 9.40
C GLN A 206 16.53 -8.64 10.34
N PRO A 207 17.59 -9.52 10.40
CA PRO A 207 17.71 -10.52 11.44
C PRO A 207 17.72 -9.85 12.81
N SER A 208 17.05 -10.44 13.80
CA SER A 208 17.16 -9.98 15.18
C SER A 208 18.60 -10.20 15.66
N ILE A 209 19.23 -9.16 16.22
CA ILE A 209 20.60 -9.22 16.76
C ILE A 209 20.73 -10.35 17.78
N ALA A 210 19.66 -10.61 18.57
CA ALA A 210 19.61 -11.74 19.51
C ALA A 210 19.76 -13.13 18.85
N GLY A 211 19.36 -13.27 17.58
CA GLY A 211 19.51 -14.52 16.83
C GLY A 211 20.90 -14.73 16.22
N GLU A 212 21.71 -13.68 16.09
CA GLU A 212 23.11 -13.76 15.66
C GLU A 212 24.02 -14.10 16.86
N GLU A 213 23.75 -13.53 18.03
CA GLU A 213 24.51 -13.79 19.24
C GLU A 213 24.40 -15.27 19.68
N GLN A 214 23.21 -15.88 19.51
CA GLN A 214 23.04 -17.32 19.79
C GLN A 214 23.73 -18.23 18.78
N ARG A 215 24.00 -17.78 17.55
CA ARG A 215 24.73 -18.58 16.56
C ARG A 215 26.25 -18.53 16.75
N HIS A 216 26.77 -17.56 17.48
CA HIS A 216 28.19 -17.38 17.78
C HIS A 216 28.58 -17.92 19.16
N LEU A 217 27.64 -18.42 19.97
CA LEU A 217 27.98 -19.14 21.18
C LEU A 217 28.56 -20.50 20.77
N PRO A 218 29.83 -20.80 21.12
CA PRO A 218 30.40 -22.12 20.87
C PRO A 218 29.53 -23.16 21.59
N SER A 219 29.16 -24.21 20.84
CA SER A 219 28.48 -25.36 21.42
C SER A 219 29.32 -25.81 22.63
N ARG A 220 28.77 -25.72 23.81
CA ARG A 220 29.34 -26.40 24.98
C ARG A 220 29.25 -27.90 24.69
N SER A 221 30.22 -28.41 23.92
CA SER A 221 30.44 -29.82 23.77
C SER A 221 30.85 -30.36 25.12
N SER A 222 30.12 -31.31 25.58
CA SER A 222 30.27 -32.24 26.65
C SER A 222 31.72 -32.78 26.83
N ASP A 223 32.61 -32.00 27.43
CA ASP A 223 33.81 -32.56 28.08
C ASP A 223 33.46 -32.94 29.52
N ARG A 224 32.55 -33.89 29.65
CA ARG A 224 32.34 -34.66 30.88
C ARG A 224 32.33 -36.16 30.55
N ALA A 225 33.47 -36.67 30.18
CA ALA A 225 33.71 -38.11 30.23
C ALA A 225 35.19 -38.40 30.03
N THR A 226 36.03 -38.17 31.04
CA THR A 226 37.29 -38.92 31.27
C THR A 226 37.92 -38.46 32.59
N LEU A 227 37.40 -38.93 33.67
CA LEU A 227 38.13 -39.11 34.95
C LEU A 227 37.35 -40.15 35.75
N ALA A 228 37.66 -41.40 35.47
CA ALA A 228 37.49 -42.55 36.38
C ALA A 228 38.60 -43.55 36.07
#